data_35a012c7532391d4ee206bcb1e09ea8e
#
_entry.id   35a012c7532391d4ee206bcb1e09ea8e
#
_cell.length_a   1.000
_cell.length_b   1.000
_cell.length_c   1.000
_cell.angle_alpha   90.00
_cell.angle_beta   90.00
_cell.angle_gamma   90.00
#
_symmetry.space_group_name_H-M   'P 1'
#
loop_
_entity.id
_entity.type
_entity.pdbx_description
1 polymer ?
#
loop_
_entity_poly.entity_id
_entity_poly.type
_entity_poly.pdbx_seq_one_letter_code
_entity_poly.pdbx_strand_id
1 'polypeptide(L)'
;MYRKRIYAALKRTEFMVYEAYPQLKPILPDEIYFIHSEELRRLYPDKTPKEREHIITREKGAVFIIGIGCPLGDGKPHDMRAPDNDDYTTEGENGLPGLNGDLLVWDDVLEVALELSSMGIRVNKETLLYQLKQSGKEDRLNLYFHRRLMNGTLPLSIGGGIGQSRLCMYYLRKAHIGEIQASIWPEGMREECEKLNITLI
;
A
#
# COMPACT_ATOMS: atom_id res chain seq x y z
N MET A 1 1.14 15.92 4.05
CA MET A 1 2.35 16.49 3.40
C MET A 1 3.31 15.43 2.86
N TYR A 2 3.77 14.42 3.63
CA TYR A 2 4.74 13.41 3.17
C TYR A 2 4.24 12.53 2.01
N ARG A 3 2.95 12.16 1.97
CA ARG A 3 2.33 11.34 0.90
C ARG A 3 2.51 11.96 -0.50
N LYS A 4 2.27 13.26 -0.62
CA LYS A 4 2.49 14.00 -1.89
C LYS A 4 3.96 14.04 -2.30
N ARG A 5 4.89 14.11 -1.34
CA ARG A 5 6.35 14.10 -1.62
C ARG A 5 6.81 12.75 -2.16
N ILE A 6 6.28 11.65 -1.61
CA ILE A 6 6.57 10.30 -2.10
C ILE A 6 6.06 10.15 -3.54
N TYR A 7 4.83 10.55 -3.81
CA TYR A 7 4.29 10.50 -5.17
C TYR A 7 5.11 11.35 -6.16
N ALA A 8 5.52 12.54 -5.77
CA ALA A 8 6.39 13.38 -6.59
C ALA A 8 7.77 12.72 -6.86
N ALA A 9 8.30 11.97 -5.89
CA ALA A 9 9.53 11.19 -6.09
C ALA A 9 9.29 10.04 -7.08
N LEU A 10 8.17 9.32 -6.99
CA LEU A 10 7.81 8.28 -7.96
C LEU A 10 7.71 8.84 -9.38
N LYS A 11 7.01 9.95 -9.58
CA LYS A 11 6.92 10.60 -10.90
C LYS A 11 8.29 11.01 -11.45
N ARG A 12 9.17 11.54 -10.60
CA ARG A 12 10.53 11.90 -11.01
C ARG A 12 11.32 10.67 -11.45
N THR A 13 11.21 9.58 -10.70
CA THR A 13 11.88 8.32 -11.05
C THR A 13 11.35 7.76 -12.37
N GLU A 14 10.03 7.80 -12.58
CA GLU A 14 9.41 7.40 -13.85
C GLU A 14 9.97 8.23 -15.03
N PHE A 15 10.10 9.54 -14.84
CA PHE A 15 10.67 10.41 -15.86
C PHE A 15 12.15 10.10 -16.15
N MET A 16 12.95 9.78 -15.13
CA MET A 16 14.34 9.34 -15.30
C MET A 16 14.43 8.02 -16.09
N VAL A 17 13.49 7.09 -15.85
CA VAL A 17 13.39 5.85 -16.65
C VAL A 17 13.07 6.18 -18.10
N TYR A 18 12.14 7.10 -18.34
CA TYR A 18 11.78 7.56 -19.70
C TYR A 18 12.96 8.24 -20.42
N GLU A 19 13.75 9.05 -19.73
CA GLU A 19 14.97 9.67 -20.31
C GLU A 19 15.98 8.61 -20.76
N ALA A 20 16.14 7.53 -20.00
CA ALA A 20 17.02 6.42 -20.33
C ALA A 20 16.43 5.47 -21.39
N TYR A 21 15.12 5.30 -21.39
CA TYR A 21 14.38 4.37 -22.25
C TYR A 21 13.14 5.05 -22.85
N PRO A 22 13.29 5.83 -23.94
CA PRO A 22 12.20 6.66 -24.50
C PRO A 22 10.94 5.89 -24.96
N GLN A 23 11.03 4.58 -25.14
CA GLN A 23 9.87 3.72 -25.41
C GLN A 23 8.95 3.53 -24.19
N LEU A 24 9.45 3.73 -22.97
CA LEU A 24 8.73 3.61 -21.70
C LEU A 24 8.13 4.97 -21.30
N LYS A 25 7.14 5.44 -22.05
CA LYS A 25 6.47 6.73 -21.77
C LYS A 25 5.87 6.74 -20.35
N PRO A 26 5.95 7.87 -19.61
CA PRO A 26 5.30 8.00 -18.31
C PRO A 26 3.78 7.77 -18.39
N ILE A 27 3.23 7.07 -17.40
CA ILE A 27 1.80 6.79 -17.27
C ILE A 27 1.22 7.22 -15.93
N LEU A 28 2.05 7.59 -14.95
CA LEU A 28 1.55 8.13 -13.69
C LEU A 28 0.83 9.46 -13.94
N PRO A 29 -0.41 9.64 -13.47
CA PRO A 29 -1.14 10.90 -13.59
C PRO A 29 -0.42 12.04 -12.88
N ASP A 30 -0.77 13.28 -13.22
CA ASP A 30 -0.12 14.46 -12.62
C ASP A 30 -0.36 14.56 -11.13
N GLU A 31 -1.54 14.17 -10.69
CA GLU A 31 -1.92 14.18 -9.27
C GLU A 31 -2.42 12.82 -8.82
N ILE A 32 -2.07 12.47 -7.59
CA ILE A 32 -2.61 11.29 -6.93
C ILE A 32 -3.95 11.64 -6.28
N TYR A 33 -4.94 10.78 -6.45
CA TYR A 33 -6.25 10.93 -5.84
C TYR A 33 -6.23 10.37 -4.39
N PHE A 34 -6.72 11.14 -3.43
CA PHE A 34 -6.83 10.72 -2.03
C PHE A 34 -8.28 10.39 -1.70
N ILE A 35 -8.50 9.22 -1.08
CA ILE A 35 -9.83 8.79 -0.62
C ILE A 35 -9.68 8.01 0.67
N HIS A 36 -10.64 8.17 1.59
CA HIS A 36 -10.70 7.34 2.78
C HIS A 36 -11.42 6.01 2.47
N SER A 37 -10.98 4.91 3.10
CA SER A 37 -11.57 3.58 2.90
C SER A 37 -13.07 3.53 3.20
N GLU A 38 -13.56 4.31 4.17
CA GLU A 38 -14.99 4.44 4.47
C GLU A 38 -15.76 5.19 3.36
N GLU A 39 -15.18 6.24 2.79
CA GLU A 39 -15.77 6.95 1.64
C GLU A 39 -15.83 6.03 0.43
N LEU A 40 -14.76 5.28 0.18
CA LEU A 40 -14.71 4.29 -0.89
C LEU A 40 -15.76 3.17 -0.69
N ARG A 41 -15.97 2.72 0.56
CA ARG A 41 -17.04 1.78 0.88
C ARG A 41 -18.43 2.33 0.58
N ARG A 42 -18.67 3.61 0.91
CA ARG A 42 -19.97 4.27 0.65
C ARG A 42 -20.25 4.45 -0.84
N LEU A 43 -19.20 4.72 -1.64
CA LEU A 43 -19.32 4.83 -3.09
C LEU A 43 -19.68 3.48 -3.77
N TYR A 44 -19.15 2.39 -3.23
CA TYR A 44 -19.32 1.05 -3.79
C TYR A 44 -19.71 0.05 -2.69
N PRO A 45 -20.92 0.16 -2.09
CA PRO A 45 -21.30 -0.63 -0.91
C PRO A 45 -21.34 -2.14 -1.17
N ASP A 46 -21.73 -2.55 -2.38
CA ASP A 46 -21.90 -3.97 -2.76
C ASP A 46 -20.60 -4.61 -3.28
N LYS A 47 -19.49 -3.87 -3.27
CA LYS A 47 -18.20 -4.35 -3.77
C LYS A 47 -17.29 -4.78 -2.62
N THR A 48 -16.47 -5.79 -2.89
CA THR A 48 -15.37 -6.17 -2.00
C THR A 48 -14.30 -5.08 -1.94
N PRO A 49 -13.46 -5.03 -0.91
CA PRO A 49 -12.35 -4.08 -0.85
C PRO A 49 -11.47 -4.08 -2.11
N LYS A 50 -11.11 -5.25 -2.62
CA LYS A 50 -10.27 -5.37 -3.82
C LYS A 50 -10.97 -4.90 -5.10
N GLU A 51 -12.27 -5.15 -5.24
CA GLU A 51 -13.04 -4.59 -6.35
C GLU A 51 -13.13 -3.06 -6.27
N ARG A 52 -13.27 -2.49 -5.05
CA ARG A 52 -13.27 -1.05 -4.81
C ARG A 52 -11.93 -0.42 -5.20
N GLU A 53 -10.82 -1.03 -4.78
CA GLU A 53 -9.46 -0.62 -5.18
C GLU A 53 -9.31 -0.64 -6.70
N HIS A 54 -9.74 -1.72 -7.34
CA HIS A 54 -9.65 -1.89 -8.79
C HIS A 54 -10.44 -0.79 -9.54
N ILE A 55 -11.70 -0.55 -9.16
CA ILE A 55 -12.56 0.43 -9.81
C ILE A 55 -11.96 1.84 -9.69
N ILE A 56 -11.65 2.28 -8.47
CA ILE A 56 -11.19 3.65 -8.24
C ILE A 56 -9.79 3.89 -8.83
N THR A 57 -8.91 2.87 -8.78
CA THR A 57 -7.57 3.01 -9.32
C THR A 57 -7.59 3.04 -10.84
N ARG A 58 -8.46 2.24 -11.48
CA ARG A 58 -8.67 2.31 -12.92
C ARG A 58 -9.19 3.67 -13.38
N GLU A 59 -10.12 4.25 -12.61
CA GLU A 59 -10.71 5.56 -12.91
C GLU A 59 -9.70 6.72 -12.76
N LYS A 60 -8.88 6.68 -11.70
CA LYS A 60 -8.00 7.79 -11.30
C LYS A 60 -6.53 7.62 -11.72
N GLY A 61 -6.12 6.41 -12.14
CA GLY A 61 -4.75 6.08 -12.50
C GLY A 61 -3.81 5.90 -11.31
N ALA A 62 -3.91 6.75 -10.27
CA ALA A 62 -3.17 6.63 -9.02
C ALA A 62 -4.01 7.09 -7.84
N VAL A 63 -4.05 6.28 -6.77
CA VAL A 63 -4.89 6.50 -5.59
C VAL A 63 -4.10 6.27 -4.32
N PHE A 64 -4.33 7.10 -3.31
CA PHE A 64 -3.91 6.85 -1.95
C PHE A 64 -5.13 6.58 -1.08
N ILE A 65 -5.33 5.32 -0.66
CA ILE A 65 -6.45 4.92 0.19
C ILE A 65 -6.02 5.07 1.65
N ILE A 66 -6.74 5.91 2.40
CA ILE A 66 -6.46 6.26 3.79
C ILE A 66 -7.32 5.40 4.72
N GLY A 67 -6.83 5.10 5.94
CA GLY A 67 -7.60 4.47 6.99
C GLY A 67 -7.77 2.96 6.79
N ILE A 68 -6.65 2.26 6.59
CA ILE A 68 -6.61 0.81 6.43
C ILE A 68 -6.43 0.15 7.81
N GLY A 69 -7.32 -0.78 8.16
CA GLY A 69 -7.23 -1.57 9.41
C GLY A 69 -8.31 -1.25 10.45
N CYS A 70 -8.88 -0.03 10.44
CA CYS A 70 -10.01 0.30 11.29
C CYS A 70 -11.31 -0.32 10.74
N PRO A 71 -12.20 -0.83 11.63
CA PRO A 71 -13.54 -1.23 11.21
C PRO A 71 -14.30 -0.07 10.57
N LEU A 72 -14.90 -0.32 9.42
CA LEU A 72 -15.74 0.61 8.68
C LEU A 72 -17.20 0.55 9.15
N GLY A 73 -18.10 1.30 8.55
CA GLY A 73 -19.50 1.35 8.92
C GLY A 73 -20.27 0.02 8.82
N ASP A 74 -19.70 -1.00 8.16
CA ASP A 74 -20.21 -2.37 8.14
C ASP A 74 -19.55 -3.31 9.19
N GLY A 75 -18.70 -2.75 10.05
CA GLY A 75 -17.99 -3.46 11.11
C GLY A 75 -16.75 -4.24 10.63
N LYS A 76 -16.39 -4.16 9.34
CA LYS A 76 -15.22 -4.84 8.76
C LYS A 76 -14.16 -3.83 8.34
N PRO A 77 -12.86 -4.11 8.51
CA PRO A 77 -11.83 -3.25 7.95
C PRO A 77 -11.75 -3.39 6.43
N HIS A 78 -11.22 -2.37 5.76
CA HIS A 78 -10.92 -2.45 4.34
C HIS A 78 -9.91 -3.57 4.04
N ASP A 79 -8.85 -3.61 4.83
CA ASP A 79 -7.87 -4.71 4.86
C ASP A 79 -7.34 -4.88 6.29
N MET A 80 -6.82 -6.07 6.61
CA MET A 80 -6.26 -6.34 7.92
C MET A 80 -4.90 -5.67 8.10
N ARG A 81 -4.65 -5.13 9.30
CA ARG A 81 -3.36 -4.55 9.69
C ARG A 81 -2.87 -5.12 11.02
N ALA A 82 -1.57 -5.24 11.16
CA ALA A 82 -0.95 -5.57 12.44
C ALA A 82 -1.25 -4.46 13.46
N PRO A 83 -1.69 -4.80 14.68
CA PRO A 83 -2.11 -3.80 15.67
C PRO A 83 -0.95 -3.02 16.29
N ASP A 84 0.26 -3.41 16.02
CA ASP A 84 1.49 -2.92 16.61
C ASP A 84 2.43 -2.21 15.61
N ASN A 85 1.89 -1.79 14.49
CA ASN A 85 2.63 -1.10 13.44
C ASN A 85 2.09 0.31 13.21
N ASP A 86 1.10 0.46 12.34
CA ASP A 86 0.52 1.75 12.01
C ASP A 86 -0.65 2.12 12.93
N ASP A 87 -0.81 3.41 13.19
CA ASP A 87 -1.98 3.95 13.85
C ASP A 87 -3.14 4.04 12.86
N TYR A 88 -4.08 3.11 12.99
CA TYR A 88 -5.29 3.08 12.18
C TYR A 88 -6.55 3.49 12.97
N THR A 89 -6.38 4.04 14.19
CA THR A 89 -7.48 4.38 15.09
C THR A 89 -7.61 5.87 15.40
N THR A 90 -6.52 6.62 15.32
CA THR A 90 -6.58 8.08 15.51
C THR A 90 -7.31 8.74 14.34
N GLU A 91 -8.22 9.67 14.66
CA GLU A 91 -8.92 10.44 13.63
C GLU A 91 -7.97 11.37 12.87
N GLY A 92 -8.12 11.38 11.55
CA GLY A 92 -7.43 12.30 10.65
C GLY A 92 -8.14 13.65 10.53
N GLU A 93 -7.62 14.51 9.68
CA GLU A 93 -8.17 15.86 9.42
C GLU A 93 -9.64 15.85 8.92
N ASN A 94 -10.08 14.75 8.35
CA ASN A 94 -11.45 14.55 7.83
C ASN A 94 -12.41 13.94 8.88
N GLY A 95 -11.98 13.76 10.14
CA GLY A 95 -12.79 13.15 11.20
C GLY A 95 -13.01 11.64 11.04
N LEU A 96 -12.28 10.99 10.11
CA LEU A 96 -12.32 9.54 9.93
C LEU A 96 -11.04 8.90 10.48
N PRO A 97 -11.13 7.67 11.04
CA PRO A 97 -10.00 7.03 11.71
C PRO A 97 -8.94 6.52 10.73
N GLY A 98 -7.68 6.64 11.14
CA GLY A 98 -6.54 6.05 10.45
C GLY A 98 -5.56 7.07 9.88
N LEU A 99 -4.32 6.97 10.35
CA LEU A 99 -3.20 7.81 9.92
C LEU A 99 -2.25 7.06 8.97
N ASN A 100 -2.73 5.96 8.40
CA ASN A 100 -2.03 5.11 7.45
C ASN A 100 -2.75 5.06 6.11
N GLY A 101 -2.16 4.36 5.15
CA GLY A 101 -2.80 4.08 3.87
C GLY A 101 -1.84 3.49 2.85
N ASP A 102 -2.43 3.07 1.74
CA ASP A 102 -1.75 2.39 0.65
C ASP A 102 -1.80 3.23 -0.64
N LEU A 103 -0.68 3.24 -1.35
CA LEU A 103 -0.56 3.86 -2.66
C LEU A 103 -0.73 2.80 -3.73
N LEU A 104 -1.77 2.92 -4.52
CA LEU A 104 -2.07 2.06 -5.65
C LEU A 104 -1.97 2.83 -6.95
N VAL A 105 -1.50 2.15 -8.00
CA VAL A 105 -1.48 2.66 -9.37
C VAL A 105 -2.19 1.68 -10.29
N TRP A 106 -2.75 2.19 -11.37
CA TRP A 106 -3.30 1.33 -12.40
C TRP A 106 -2.16 0.75 -13.25
N ASP A 107 -2.06 -0.56 -13.29
CA ASP A 107 -1.12 -1.28 -14.14
C ASP A 107 -1.82 -1.67 -15.44
N ASP A 108 -1.42 -1.02 -16.55
CA ASP A 108 -2.03 -1.24 -17.88
C ASP A 108 -1.63 -2.60 -18.48
N VAL A 109 -0.53 -3.22 -18.03
CA VAL A 109 -0.08 -4.51 -18.54
C VAL A 109 -0.92 -5.65 -17.97
N LEU A 110 -1.18 -5.58 -16.66
CA LEU A 110 -1.93 -6.60 -15.95
C LEU A 110 -3.41 -6.24 -15.81
N GLU A 111 -3.80 -5.01 -16.14
CA GLU A 111 -5.14 -4.45 -15.94
C GLU A 111 -5.63 -4.60 -14.48
N VAL A 112 -4.76 -4.28 -13.52
CA VAL A 112 -5.05 -4.36 -12.08
C VAL A 112 -4.63 -3.11 -11.32
N ALA A 113 -5.23 -2.90 -10.15
CA ALA A 113 -4.72 -1.98 -9.15
C ALA A 113 -3.48 -2.60 -8.48
N LEU A 114 -2.32 -2.02 -8.71
CA LEU A 114 -1.05 -2.47 -8.17
C LEU A 114 -0.65 -1.61 -6.96
N GLU A 115 -0.56 -2.24 -5.78
CA GLU A 115 -0.04 -1.57 -4.58
C GLU A 115 1.49 -1.42 -4.70
N LEU A 116 1.95 -0.17 -4.72
CA LEU A 116 3.38 0.17 -4.76
C LEU A 116 3.95 0.46 -3.38
N SER A 117 3.15 0.99 -2.46
CA SER A 117 3.64 1.43 -1.15
C SER A 117 2.54 1.40 -0.11
N SER A 118 2.90 0.99 1.11
CA SER A 118 2.10 1.16 2.31
C SER A 118 2.85 2.05 3.29
N MET A 119 2.16 2.99 3.95
CA MET A 119 2.80 3.93 4.86
C MET A 119 1.82 4.50 5.89
N GLY A 120 2.37 4.91 7.05
CA GLY A 120 1.55 5.49 8.10
C GLY A 120 2.37 6.15 9.20
N ILE A 121 1.67 6.88 10.05
CA ILE A 121 2.17 7.26 11.37
C ILE A 121 2.15 5.99 12.20
N ARG A 122 3.26 5.70 12.90
CA ARG A 122 3.35 4.51 13.75
C ARG A 122 2.59 4.72 15.05
N VAL A 123 2.19 3.61 15.66
CA VAL A 123 1.50 3.63 16.96
C VAL A 123 2.31 4.40 18.01
N ASN A 124 1.63 5.12 18.86
CA ASN A 124 2.12 5.65 20.12
C ASN A 124 1.70 4.73 21.28
N LYS A 125 1.95 5.12 22.53
CA LYS A 125 1.58 4.30 23.72
C LYS A 125 0.09 4.01 23.78
N GLU A 126 -0.73 5.04 23.58
CA GLU A 126 -2.17 5.00 23.72
C GLU A 126 -2.79 4.13 22.62
N THR A 127 -2.40 4.38 21.37
CA THR A 127 -2.94 3.65 20.22
C THR A 127 -2.43 2.23 20.16
N LEU A 128 -1.16 1.96 20.55
CA LEU A 128 -0.65 0.60 20.69
C LEU A 128 -1.50 -0.22 21.69
N LEU A 129 -1.71 0.33 22.89
CA LEU A 129 -2.49 -0.35 23.93
C LEU A 129 -3.92 -0.61 23.45
N TYR A 130 -4.55 0.39 22.85
CA TYR A 130 -5.91 0.29 22.33
C TYR A 130 -6.02 -0.78 21.23
N GLN A 131 -5.14 -0.73 20.23
CA GLN A 131 -5.16 -1.65 19.08
C GLN A 131 -4.85 -3.09 19.48
N LEU A 132 -3.91 -3.30 20.41
CA LEU A 132 -3.62 -4.63 20.97
C LEU A 132 -4.83 -5.20 21.71
N LYS A 133 -5.50 -4.39 22.53
CA LYS A 133 -6.70 -4.80 23.25
C LYS A 133 -7.84 -5.17 22.30
N GLN A 134 -8.09 -4.36 21.27
CA GLN A 134 -9.12 -4.63 20.26
C GLN A 134 -8.87 -5.92 19.47
N SER A 135 -7.61 -6.27 19.30
CA SER A 135 -7.19 -7.49 18.56
C SER A 135 -6.95 -8.71 19.48
N GLY A 136 -7.13 -8.60 20.80
CA GLY A 136 -6.88 -9.66 21.77
C GLY A 136 -5.40 -10.10 21.82
N LYS A 137 -4.47 -9.15 21.64
CA LYS A 137 -3.03 -9.41 21.55
C LYS A 137 -2.22 -8.66 22.60
N GLU A 138 -2.80 -8.44 23.78
CA GLU A 138 -2.16 -7.72 24.88
C GLU A 138 -0.90 -8.42 25.41
N ASP A 139 -0.77 -9.73 25.21
CA ASP A 139 0.43 -10.50 25.52
C ASP A 139 1.70 -9.93 24.88
N ARG A 140 1.56 -9.29 23.70
CA ARG A 140 2.64 -8.63 22.95
C ARG A 140 3.26 -7.45 23.71
N LEU A 141 2.58 -6.87 24.69
CA LEU A 141 3.14 -5.81 25.54
C LEU A 141 4.45 -6.23 26.23
N ASN A 142 4.67 -7.54 26.39
CA ASN A 142 5.89 -8.11 26.95
C ASN A 142 7.06 -8.18 25.96
N LEU A 143 6.85 -7.94 24.67
CA LEU A 143 7.90 -7.96 23.65
C LEU A 143 8.80 -6.72 23.75
N TYR A 144 10.01 -6.83 23.23
CA TYR A 144 11.05 -5.80 23.37
C TYR A 144 10.62 -4.42 22.86
N PHE A 145 10.10 -4.34 21.63
CA PHE A 145 9.64 -3.08 21.04
C PHE A 145 8.52 -2.46 21.86
N HIS A 146 7.48 -3.26 22.19
CA HIS A 146 6.30 -2.79 22.91
C HIS A 146 6.65 -2.23 24.28
N ARG A 147 7.47 -2.93 25.06
CA ARG A 147 7.95 -2.43 26.38
C ARG A 147 8.69 -1.10 26.25
N ARG A 148 9.56 -0.97 25.25
CA ARG A 148 10.31 0.27 25.05
C ARG A 148 9.42 1.43 24.64
N LEU A 149 8.45 1.18 23.77
CA LEU A 149 7.46 2.19 23.38
C LEU A 149 6.61 2.62 24.58
N MET A 150 6.10 1.67 25.34
CA MET A 150 5.31 1.95 26.57
C MET A 150 6.11 2.73 27.61
N ASN A 151 7.39 2.45 27.78
CA ASN A 151 8.27 3.17 28.70
C ASN A 151 8.76 4.53 28.17
N GLY A 152 8.39 4.92 26.95
CA GLY A 152 8.79 6.19 26.34
C GLY A 152 10.27 6.28 25.98
N THR A 153 10.94 5.14 25.79
CA THR A 153 12.35 5.07 25.40
C THR A 153 12.56 5.01 23.88
N LEU A 154 11.47 5.02 23.11
CA LEU A 154 11.50 5.10 21.64
C LEU A 154 10.88 6.42 21.17
N PRO A 155 11.43 7.04 20.12
CA PRO A 155 10.82 8.21 19.51
C PRO A 155 9.53 7.83 18.79
N LEU A 156 8.61 8.79 18.67
CA LEU A 156 7.49 8.68 17.73
C LEU A 156 8.03 8.72 16.31
N SER A 157 7.42 7.95 15.42
CA SER A 157 7.91 7.81 14.05
C SER A 157 6.79 7.71 13.03
N ILE A 158 7.14 8.02 11.80
CA ILE A 158 6.38 7.64 10.60
C ILE A 158 7.21 6.62 9.84
N GLY A 159 6.55 5.80 9.07
CA GLY A 159 7.26 4.82 8.26
C GLY A 159 6.43 4.33 7.09
N GLY A 160 7.09 3.66 6.18
CA GLY A 160 6.46 3.04 5.04
C GLY A 160 7.46 2.16 4.30
N GLY A 161 6.91 1.31 3.43
CA GLY A 161 7.66 0.47 2.53
C GLY A 161 7.28 0.77 1.09
N ILE A 162 8.25 0.76 0.19
CA ILE A 162 8.03 0.76 -1.25
C ILE A 162 8.42 -0.61 -1.76
N GLY A 163 7.51 -1.27 -2.47
CA GLY A 163 7.77 -2.55 -3.13
C GLY A 163 8.73 -2.35 -4.31
N GLN A 164 10.03 -2.46 -4.07
CA GLN A 164 11.05 -2.17 -5.10
C GLN A 164 10.84 -2.98 -6.37
N SER A 165 10.63 -4.29 -6.25
CA SER A 165 10.39 -5.14 -7.43
C SER A 165 9.08 -4.80 -8.15
N ARG A 166 8.00 -4.50 -7.40
CA ARG A 166 6.73 -4.05 -7.99
C ARG A 166 6.89 -2.72 -8.72
N LEU A 167 7.66 -1.79 -8.15
CA LEU A 167 7.94 -0.50 -8.77
C LEU A 167 8.74 -0.65 -10.06
N CYS A 168 9.77 -1.49 -10.06
CA CYS A 168 10.53 -1.82 -11.27
C CYS A 168 9.64 -2.49 -12.33
N MET A 169 8.81 -3.45 -11.92
CA MET A 169 7.86 -4.12 -12.80
C MET A 169 6.93 -3.12 -13.48
N TYR A 170 6.35 -2.21 -12.71
CA TYR A 170 5.48 -1.15 -13.19
C TYR A 170 6.16 -0.22 -14.19
N TYR A 171 7.35 0.33 -13.86
CA TYR A 171 8.06 1.25 -14.74
C TYR A 171 8.57 0.58 -16.01
N LEU A 172 8.99 -0.67 -15.93
CA LEU A 172 9.51 -1.43 -17.07
C LEU A 172 8.42 -2.17 -17.86
N ARG A 173 7.15 -1.99 -17.51
CA ARG A 173 5.99 -2.65 -18.16
C ARG A 173 6.13 -4.16 -18.21
N LYS A 174 6.48 -4.76 -17.06
CA LYS A 174 6.68 -6.21 -16.95
C LYS A 174 5.40 -6.91 -16.48
N ALA A 175 5.13 -8.08 -17.03
CA ALA A 175 3.95 -8.87 -16.72
C ALA A 175 4.12 -9.78 -15.51
N HIS A 176 5.36 -10.09 -15.13
CA HIS A 176 5.65 -10.98 -14.02
C HIS A 176 6.84 -10.48 -13.19
N ILE A 177 6.74 -10.60 -11.86
CA ILE A 177 7.79 -10.15 -10.95
C ILE A 177 9.12 -10.89 -11.14
N GLY A 178 9.08 -12.11 -11.69
CA GLY A 178 10.25 -12.91 -12.06
C GLY A 178 11.07 -12.33 -13.22
N GLU A 179 10.55 -11.34 -13.95
CA GLU A 179 11.33 -10.56 -14.91
C GLU A 179 12.21 -9.49 -14.24
N ILE A 180 12.01 -9.27 -12.94
CA ILE A 180 12.69 -8.22 -12.15
C ILE A 180 13.59 -8.82 -11.09
N GLN A 181 13.18 -9.93 -10.48
CA GLN A 181 13.93 -10.54 -9.39
C GLN A 181 14.06 -12.06 -9.58
N ALA A 182 15.24 -12.56 -9.30
CA ALA A 182 15.50 -14.00 -9.29
C ALA A 182 14.80 -14.66 -8.09
N SER A 183 14.23 -15.84 -8.34
CA SER A 183 13.61 -16.66 -7.31
C SER A 183 13.57 -18.13 -7.74
N ILE A 184 13.08 -18.99 -6.85
CA ILE A 184 12.77 -20.39 -7.18
C ILE A 184 11.32 -20.44 -7.63
N TRP A 185 11.11 -20.62 -8.92
CA TRP A 185 9.77 -20.68 -9.50
C TRP A 185 9.35 -22.13 -9.71
N PRO A 186 8.10 -22.51 -9.38
CA PRO A 186 7.54 -23.83 -9.69
C PRO A 186 7.62 -24.12 -11.20
N GLU A 187 7.84 -25.39 -11.58
CA GLU A 187 7.98 -25.78 -12.99
C GLU A 187 6.78 -25.36 -13.83
N GLY A 188 5.55 -25.61 -13.39
CA GLY A 188 4.34 -25.19 -14.11
C GLY A 188 4.28 -23.67 -14.37
N MET A 189 4.80 -22.85 -13.46
CA MET A 189 4.89 -21.38 -13.66
C MET A 189 5.94 -21.04 -14.72
N ARG A 190 7.09 -21.73 -14.74
CA ARG A 190 8.12 -21.55 -15.78
C ARG A 190 7.57 -21.87 -17.16
N GLU A 191 6.89 -23.01 -17.30
CA GLU A 191 6.24 -23.43 -18.55
C GLU A 191 5.18 -22.43 -19.03
N GLU A 192 4.37 -21.87 -18.12
CA GLU A 192 3.38 -20.86 -18.48
C GLU A 192 4.03 -19.53 -18.90
N CYS A 193 5.04 -19.08 -18.17
CA CYS A 193 5.79 -17.87 -18.53
C CYS A 193 6.47 -18.02 -19.91
N GLU A 194 7.05 -19.19 -20.20
CA GLU A 194 7.67 -19.48 -21.50
C GLU A 194 6.65 -19.42 -22.64
N LYS A 195 5.45 -20.01 -22.47
CA LYS A 195 4.36 -19.95 -23.46
C LYS A 195 3.90 -18.51 -23.75
N LEU A 196 4.02 -17.63 -22.75
CA LEU A 196 3.64 -16.23 -22.85
C LEU A 196 4.79 -15.30 -23.24
N ASN A 197 5.96 -15.84 -23.57
CA ASN A 197 7.21 -15.10 -23.82
C ASN A 197 7.65 -14.20 -22.66
N ILE A 198 7.38 -14.62 -21.43
CA ILE A 198 7.81 -13.97 -20.20
C ILE A 198 9.13 -14.60 -19.76
N THR A 199 10.21 -13.84 -19.78
CA THR A 199 11.54 -14.32 -19.38
C THR A 199 11.76 -14.16 -17.89
N LEU A 200 11.86 -15.26 -17.15
CA LEU A 200 12.22 -15.27 -15.74
C LEU A 200 13.74 -15.19 -15.56
N ILE A 201 14.21 -14.34 -14.62
CA ILE A 201 15.63 -14.17 -14.27
C ILE A 201 16.02 -14.97 -13.04
#